data_9b679623e752d9523767ed3635fc9907
#
_entry.id   9b679623e752d9523767ed3635fc9907
#
_cell.length_a   1.000
_cell.length_b   1.000
_cell.length_c   1.000
_cell.angle_alpha   90.00
_cell.angle_beta   90.00
_cell.angle_gamma   90.00
#
_symmetry.space_group_name_H-M   'P 1'
#
loop_
_entity.id
_entity.type
_entity.pdbx_description
1 polymer ?
#
loop_
_entity_poly.entity_id
_entity_poly.type
_entity_poly.pdbx_seq_one_letter_code
_entity_poly.pdbx_strand_id
1 'polypeptide(L)'
;MGEKEKVIAHGNVARQINKNLRRERIFNIAKNQIAKKGLEAFTIAELAQEAGVSTPTIHNLFGKKSDIIKELVSNLIEQMQGNSLNPPIDPIENAKFFVDNVVATFEQDTDFYRAALMSAEQLRLFDPRIPDGLFQRAQQVAAPRKDWYEAGLFLGNIEPSTIMKKVHNSNRLGRIDWVSGYIDLNQFRHKAMMGILLVYASDASPEFH
;
A
#
# COMPACT_ATOMS: atom_id res chain seq x y z
N MET A 1 -36.27 4.55 -27.61
CA MET A 1 -35.47 3.70 -26.67
C MET A 1 -36.46 2.89 -25.84
N GLY A 2 -36.66 1.61 -26.17
CA GLY A 2 -37.79 0.83 -25.73
C GLY A 2 -37.66 0.30 -24.29
N GLU A 3 -38.78 -0.03 -23.68
CA GLU A 3 -38.94 -0.58 -22.33
C GLU A 3 -38.05 -1.82 -22.07
N LYS A 4 -37.82 -2.62 -23.12
CA LYS A 4 -36.88 -3.77 -23.09
C LYS A 4 -35.42 -3.37 -22.87
N GLU A 5 -34.96 -2.24 -23.41
CA GLU A 5 -33.60 -1.75 -23.20
C GLU A 5 -33.38 -1.25 -21.75
N LYS A 6 -34.38 -0.62 -21.12
CA LYS A 6 -34.35 -0.20 -19.72
C LYS A 6 -34.31 -1.41 -18.78
N VAL A 7 -35.07 -2.46 -19.04
CA VAL A 7 -35.11 -3.67 -18.22
C VAL A 7 -33.76 -4.43 -18.30
N ILE A 8 -33.17 -4.50 -19.50
CA ILE A 8 -31.82 -5.12 -19.67
C ILE A 8 -30.74 -4.30 -18.97
N ALA A 9 -30.79 -2.98 -19.04
CA ALA A 9 -29.86 -2.10 -18.35
C ALA A 9 -29.94 -2.27 -16.82
N HIS A 10 -31.14 -2.31 -16.23
CA HIS A 10 -31.34 -2.57 -14.79
C HIS A 10 -30.85 -3.95 -14.37
N GLY A 11 -31.10 -4.99 -15.16
CA GLY A 11 -30.61 -6.34 -14.92
C GLY A 11 -29.08 -6.43 -14.93
N ASN A 12 -28.42 -5.70 -15.81
CA ASN A 12 -26.95 -5.65 -15.88
C ASN A 12 -26.35 -4.90 -14.70
N VAL A 13 -26.95 -3.80 -14.26
CA VAL A 13 -26.54 -3.04 -13.06
C VAL A 13 -26.66 -3.91 -11.80
N ALA A 14 -27.80 -4.58 -11.62
CA ALA A 14 -27.99 -5.47 -10.46
C ALA A 14 -26.98 -6.63 -10.43
N ARG A 15 -26.70 -7.24 -11.60
CA ARG A 15 -25.66 -8.29 -11.73
C ARG A 15 -24.27 -7.77 -11.38
N GLN A 16 -23.93 -6.56 -11.82
CA GLN A 16 -22.64 -5.95 -11.51
C GLN A 16 -22.51 -5.63 -10.01
N ILE A 17 -23.55 -5.08 -9.39
CA ILE A 17 -23.59 -4.83 -7.93
C ILE A 17 -23.40 -6.14 -7.17
N ASN A 18 -24.12 -7.20 -7.50
CA ASN A 18 -24.01 -8.49 -6.86
C ASN A 18 -22.62 -9.13 -7.05
N LYS A 19 -22.00 -8.92 -8.22
CA LYS A 19 -20.62 -9.35 -8.48
C LYS A 19 -19.63 -8.62 -7.59
N ASN A 20 -19.78 -7.29 -7.43
CA ASN A 20 -18.91 -6.48 -6.58
C ASN A 20 -19.06 -6.86 -5.09
N LEU A 21 -20.28 -6.99 -4.57
CA LEU A 21 -20.53 -7.41 -3.19
C LEU A 21 -19.94 -8.80 -2.91
N ARG A 22 -20.07 -9.73 -3.84
CA ARG A 22 -19.45 -11.06 -3.72
C ARG A 22 -17.93 -10.96 -3.69
N ARG A 23 -17.36 -10.12 -4.56
CA ARG A 23 -15.91 -9.90 -4.63
C ARG A 23 -15.37 -9.31 -3.32
N GLU A 24 -16.02 -8.29 -2.77
CA GLU A 24 -15.66 -7.70 -1.47
C GLU A 24 -15.73 -8.72 -0.33
N ARG A 25 -16.80 -9.53 -0.26
CA ARG A 25 -16.93 -10.57 0.76
C ARG A 25 -15.78 -11.58 0.69
N ILE A 26 -15.45 -12.07 -0.50
CA ILE A 26 -14.35 -13.01 -0.71
C ILE A 26 -13.00 -12.37 -0.35
N PHE A 27 -12.80 -11.11 -0.71
CA PHE A 27 -11.60 -10.36 -0.42
C PHE A 27 -11.38 -10.20 1.10
N ASN A 28 -12.44 -9.91 1.85
CA ASN A 28 -12.38 -9.83 3.31
C ASN A 28 -12.05 -11.19 3.96
N ILE A 29 -12.58 -12.29 3.41
CA ILE A 29 -12.21 -13.64 3.86
C ILE A 29 -10.72 -13.90 3.60
N ALA A 30 -10.22 -13.56 2.41
CA ALA A 30 -8.80 -13.70 2.07
C ALA A 30 -7.91 -12.88 3.03
N LYS A 31 -8.29 -11.62 3.31
CA LYS A 31 -7.63 -10.77 4.28
C LYS A 31 -7.52 -11.46 5.65
N ASN A 32 -8.63 -11.98 6.17
CA ASN A 32 -8.68 -12.63 7.47
C ASN A 32 -7.85 -13.93 7.50
N GLN A 33 -7.88 -14.73 6.43
CA GLN A 33 -7.06 -15.94 6.35
C GLN A 33 -5.58 -15.64 6.35
N ILE A 34 -5.16 -14.63 5.58
CA ILE A 34 -3.75 -14.22 5.48
C ILE A 34 -3.27 -13.64 6.82
N ALA A 35 -4.07 -12.81 7.49
CA ALA A 35 -3.76 -12.30 8.83
C ALA A 35 -3.51 -13.41 9.85
N LYS A 36 -4.38 -14.46 9.84
CA LYS A 36 -4.32 -15.55 10.82
C LYS A 36 -3.19 -16.55 10.59
N LYS A 37 -2.88 -16.88 9.35
CA LYS A 37 -1.98 -18.01 9.03
C LYS A 37 -0.83 -17.68 8.07
N GLY A 38 -0.75 -16.44 7.64
CA GLY A 38 0.28 -15.99 6.69
C GLY A 38 0.05 -16.47 5.26
N LEU A 39 0.93 -16.03 4.35
CA LEU A 39 0.81 -16.35 2.92
C LEU A 39 1.04 -17.84 2.65
N GLU A 40 2.00 -18.47 3.31
CA GLU A 40 2.38 -19.85 2.99
C GLU A 40 1.22 -20.83 3.18
N ALA A 41 0.54 -20.69 4.31
CA ALA A 41 -0.63 -21.53 4.64
C ALA A 41 -1.93 -21.10 3.94
N PHE A 42 -2.00 -19.92 3.33
CA PHE A 42 -3.16 -19.45 2.57
C PHE A 42 -3.28 -20.21 1.24
N THR A 43 -4.45 -20.79 0.98
CA THR A 43 -4.74 -21.52 -0.28
C THR A 43 -6.03 -21.03 -0.94
N ILE A 44 -6.06 -21.06 -2.28
CA ILE A 44 -7.26 -20.73 -3.05
C ILE A 44 -8.41 -21.70 -2.76
N ALA A 45 -8.08 -22.96 -2.49
CA ALA A 45 -9.10 -24.00 -2.18
C ALA A 45 -9.83 -23.71 -0.86
N GLU A 46 -9.09 -23.36 0.20
CA GLU A 46 -9.70 -22.97 1.49
C GLU A 46 -10.46 -21.65 1.40
N LEU A 47 -9.95 -20.68 0.64
CA LEU A 47 -10.67 -19.43 0.37
C LEU A 47 -12.02 -19.73 -0.32
N ALA A 48 -12.03 -20.59 -1.33
CA ALA A 48 -13.23 -20.97 -2.05
C ALA A 48 -14.24 -21.70 -1.13
N GLN A 49 -13.74 -22.62 -0.30
CA GLN A 49 -14.55 -23.36 0.67
C GLN A 49 -15.22 -22.42 1.68
N GLU A 50 -14.45 -21.53 2.32
CA GLU A 50 -14.98 -20.58 3.32
C GLU A 50 -15.91 -19.55 2.68
N ALA A 51 -15.64 -19.15 1.44
CA ALA A 51 -16.49 -18.24 0.69
C ALA A 51 -17.75 -18.90 0.11
N GLY A 52 -17.90 -20.23 0.19
CA GLY A 52 -19.04 -20.96 -0.39
C GLY A 52 -19.11 -20.85 -1.91
N VAL A 53 -17.95 -20.84 -2.59
CA VAL A 53 -17.84 -20.76 -4.06
C VAL A 53 -16.86 -21.81 -4.59
N SER A 54 -16.87 -22.03 -5.90
CA SER A 54 -15.88 -22.92 -6.52
C SER A 54 -14.51 -22.26 -6.70
N THR A 55 -13.44 -23.06 -6.71
CA THR A 55 -12.07 -22.57 -7.02
C THR A 55 -12.00 -21.83 -8.37
N PRO A 56 -12.62 -22.29 -9.46
CA PRO A 56 -12.70 -21.52 -10.70
C PRO A 56 -13.34 -20.14 -10.53
N THR A 57 -14.33 -20.01 -9.62
CA THR A 57 -14.94 -18.70 -9.33
C THR A 57 -13.91 -17.73 -8.72
N ILE A 58 -13.05 -18.20 -7.80
CA ILE A 58 -11.98 -17.39 -7.24
C ILE A 58 -10.99 -16.96 -8.34
N HIS A 59 -10.54 -17.90 -9.17
CA HIS A 59 -9.63 -17.56 -10.27
C HIS A 59 -10.21 -16.56 -11.27
N ASN A 60 -11.50 -16.66 -11.57
CA ASN A 60 -12.20 -15.71 -12.46
C ASN A 60 -12.37 -14.31 -11.85
N LEU A 61 -12.44 -14.21 -10.51
CA LEU A 61 -12.61 -12.93 -9.82
C LEU A 61 -11.29 -12.23 -9.48
N PHE A 62 -10.26 -12.99 -9.16
CA PHE A 62 -9.01 -12.48 -8.58
C PHE A 62 -7.75 -12.96 -9.29
N GLY A 63 -7.80 -13.97 -10.14
CA GLY A 63 -6.61 -14.56 -10.73
C GLY A 63 -5.92 -15.57 -9.80
N LYS A 64 -4.61 -15.46 -9.68
CA LYS A 64 -3.76 -16.34 -8.85
C LYS A 64 -3.66 -15.82 -7.41
N LYS A 65 -3.12 -16.65 -6.52
CA LYS A 65 -2.79 -16.29 -5.13
C LYS A 65 -1.97 -14.99 -5.04
N SER A 66 -0.95 -14.84 -5.90
CA SER A 66 -0.13 -13.62 -5.99
C SER A 66 -0.92 -12.37 -6.35
N ASP A 67 -1.97 -12.50 -7.16
CA ASP A 67 -2.79 -11.37 -7.59
C ASP A 67 -3.66 -10.86 -6.44
N ILE A 68 -4.17 -11.77 -5.59
CA ILE A 68 -4.88 -11.42 -4.36
C ILE A 68 -3.98 -10.63 -3.41
N ILE A 69 -2.73 -11.08 -3.20
CA ILE A 69 -1.77 -10.37 -2.35
C ILE A 69 -1.44 -8.99 -2.93
N LYS A 70 -1.19 -8.91 -4.23
CA LYS A 70 -0.92 -7.65 -4.92
C LYS A 70 -2.08 -6.66 -4.73
N GLU A 71 -3.31 -7.12 -4.83
CA GLU A 71 -4.50 -6.30 -4.61
C GLU A 71 -4.63 -5.84 -3.15
N LEU A 72 -4.40 -6.74 -2.18
CA LEU A 72 -4.42 -6.38 -0.76
C LEU A 72 -3.41 -5.27 -0.42
N VAL A 73 -2.20 -5.39 -0.93
CA VAL A 73 -1.14 -4.39 -0.71
C VAL A 73 -1.39 -3.11 -1.53
N SER A 74 -1.97 -3.22 -2.73
CA SER A 74 -2.38 -2.05 -3.53
C SER A 74 -3.41 -1.21 -2.79
N ASN A 75 -4.43 -1.85 -2.22
CA ASN A 75 -5.46 -1.16 -1.42
C ASN A 75 -4.88 -0.49 -0.18
N LEU A 76 -3.88 -1.12 0.47
CA LEU A 76 -3.15 -0.50 1.57
C LEU A 76 -2.45 0.80 1.13
N ILE A 77 -1.75 0.79 0.00
CA ILE A 77 -1.08 1.97 -0.54
C ILE A 77 -2.11 3.06 -0.87
N GLU A 78 -3.25 2.71 -1.46
CA GLU A 78 -4.34 3.64 -1.78
C GLU A 78 -4.95 4.26 -0.51
N GLN A 79 -5.13 3.49 0.56
CA GLN A 79 -5.58 4.01 1.85
C GLN A 79 -4.60 5.02 2.44
N MET A 80 -3.30 4.72 2.41
CA MET A 80 -2.26 5.65 2.85
C MET A 80 -2.26 6.95 2.04
N GLN A 81 -2.48 6.88 0.73
CA GLN A 81 -2.59 8.05 -0.14
C GLN A 81 -3.86 8.86 0.14
N GLY A 82 -5.00 8.19 0.33
CA GLY A 82 -6.29 8.82 0.63
C GLY A 82 -6.31 9.55 1.98
N ASN A 83 -5.63 9.02 2.99
CA ASN A 83 -5.46 9.67 4.28
C ASN A 83 -4.55 10.91 4.24
N SER A 84 -3.90 11.16 3.10
CA SER A 84 -2.95 12.27 2.90
C SER A 84 -3.52 13.43 2.08
N LEU A 85 -4.84 13.65 2.10
CA LEU A 85 -5.52 14.63 1.24
C LEU A 85 -5.08 16.09 1.44
N ASN A 86 -4.59 16.45 2.64
CA ASN A 86 -4.07 17.80 2.95
C ASN A 86 -2.76 17.70 3.73
N PRO A 87 -1.67 17.25 3.11
CA PRO A 87 -0.39 17.14 3.81
C PRO A 87 0.16 18.53 4.15
N PRO A 88 0.85 18.69 5.30
CA PRO A 88 1.52 19.93 5.66
C PRO A 88 2.44 20.44 4.55
N ILE A 89 2.61 21.75 4.47
CA ILE A 89 3.51 22.37 3.48
C ILE A 89 4.96 22.22 3.93
N ASP A 90 5.23 22.34 5.23
CA ASP A 90 6.57 22.18 5.80
C ASP A 90 7.08 20.73 5.58
N PRO A 91 8.30 20.53 5.08
CA PRO A 91 8.83 19.20 4.76
C PRO A 91 8.97 18.27 5.97
N ILE A 92 9.31 18.81 7.15
CA ILE A 92 9.49 18.01 8.36
C ILE A 92 8.12 17.57 8.91
N GLU A 93 7.17 18.50 8.99
CA GLU A 93 5.81 18.20 9.40
C GLU A 93 5.10 17.27 8.39
N ASN A 94 5.42 17.39 7.10
CA ASN A 94 4.94 16.47 6.07
C ASN A 94 5.48 15.05 6.27
N ALA A 95 6.79 14.93 6.54
CA ALA A 95 7.41 13.65 6.82
C ALA A 95 6.79 12.99 8.05
N LYS A 96 6.57 13.77 9.12
CA LYS A 96 5.91 13.31 10.35
C LYS A 96 4.47 12.87 10.08
N PHE A 97 3.69 13.68 9.39
CA PHE A 97 2.32 13.37 9.00
C PHE A 97 2.25 12.06 8.19
N PHE A 98 3.15 11.88 7.24
CA PHE A 98 3.24 10.64 6.47
C PHE A 98 3.54 9.42 7.35
N VAL A 99 4.57 9.51 8.21
CA VAL A 99 4.96 8.40 9.08
C VAL A 99 3.86 8.06 10.09
N ASP A 100 3.22 9.07 10.67
CA ASP A 100 2.11 8.87 11.63
C ASP A 100 0.91 8.20 10.97
N ASN A 101 0.55 8.57 9.74
CA ASN A 101 -0.52 7.91 8.98
C ASN A 101 -0.20 6.44 8.67
N VAL A 102 1.06 6.14 8.32
CA VAL A 102 1.52 4.76 8.09
C VAL A 102 1.38 3.94 9.37
N VAL A 103 1.87 4.47 10.50
CA VAL A 103 1.79 3.79 11.81
C VAL A 103 0.34 3.59 12.24
N ALA A 104 -0.49 4.63 12.17
CA ALA A 104 -1.91 4.55 12.51
C ALA A 104 -2.65 3.52 11.64
N THR A 105 -2.27 3.39 10.37
CA THR A 105 -2.82 2.35 9.50
C THR A 105 -2.41 0.95 9.99
N PHE A 106 -1.15 0.74 10.33
CA PHE A 106 -0.65 -0.55 10.81
C PHE A 106 -1.24 -0.94 12.19
N GLU A 107 -1.55 0.03 13.04
CA GLU A 107 -2.20 -0.18 14.34
C GLU A 107 -3.64 -0.71 14.22
N GLN A 108 -4.35 -0.43 13.12
CA GLN A 108 -5.74 -0.89 12.91
C GLN A 108 -5.85 -2.42 12.83
N ASP A 109 -4.85 -3.10 12.27
CA ASP A 109 -4.85 -4.56 12.12
C ASP A 109 -3.39 -5.05 11.94
N THR A 110 -2.62 -4.98 13.02
CA THR A 110 -1.18 -5.25 13.03
C THR A 110 -0.83 -6.62 12.41
N ASP A 111 -1.59 -7.66 12.75
CA ASP A 111 -1.32 -9.02 12.28
C ASP A 111 -1.54 -9.13 10.77
N PHE A 112 -2.62 -8.53 10.28
CA PHE A 112 -2.89 -8.49 8.83
C PHE A 112 -1.79 -7.74 8.08
N TYR A 113 -1.41 -6.53 8.53
CA TYR A 113 -0.42 -5.73 7.81
C TYR A 113 0.97 -6.36 7.86
N ARG A 114 1.35 -7.00 8.96
CA ARG A 114 2.59 -7.81 9.02
C ARG A 114 2.57 -8.93 7.98
N ALA A 115 1.51 -9.73 7.96
CA ALA A 115 1.38 -10.86 7.03
C ALA A 115 1.34 -10.40 5.56
N ALA A 116 0.57 -9.35 5.26
CA ALA A 116 0.43 -8.81 3.90
C ALA A 116 1.74 -8.22 3.37
N LEU A 117 2.44 -7.41 4.18
CA LEU A 117 3.69 -6.79 3.79
C LEU A 117 4.85 -7.79 3.70
N MET A 118 4.92 -8.77 4.61
CA MET A 118 5.86 -9.90 4.50
C MET A 118 5.62 -10.67 3.19
N SER A 119 4.36 -10.94 2.88
CA SER A 119 3.99 -11.61 1.63
C SER A 119 4.37 -10.81 0.39
N ALA A 120 4.22 -9.48 0.44
CA ALA A 120 4.63 -8.59 -0.64
C ALA A 120 6.14 -8.60 -0.87
N GLU A 121 6.95 -8.69 0.21
CA GLU A 121 8.40 -8.82 0.11
C GLU A 121 8.80 -10.18 -0.47
N GLN A 122 8.18 -11.29 -0.04
CA GLN A 122 8.40 -12.63 -0.59
C GLN A 122 8.08 -12.70 -2.08
N LEU A 123 6.99 -12.05 -2.51
CA LEU A 123 6.58 -11.94 -3.92
C LEU A 123 7.34 -10.86 -4.69
N ARG A 124 8.27 -10.15 -4.05
CA ARG A 124 9.08 -9.07 -4.64
C ARG A 124 8.24 -7.95 -5.25
N LEU A 125 7.05 -7.65 -4.72
CA LEU A 125 6.14 -6.64 -5.27
C LEU A 125 6.73 -5.22 -5.20
N PHE A 126 7.69 -4.96 -4.32
CA PHE A 126 8.41 -3.70 -4.20
C PHE A 126 9.77 -3.69 -4.92
N ASP A 127 10.06 -4.68 -5.76
CA ASP A 127 11.27 -4.68 -6.59
C ASP A 127 11.07 -3.76 -7.82
N PRO A 128 11.93 -2.74 -8.04
CA PRO A 128 11.79 -1.82 -9.17
C PRO A 128 11.95 -2.49 -10.54
N ARG A 129 12.47 -3.72 -10.58
CA ARG A 129 12.65 -4.51 -11.80
C ARG A 129 11.41 -5.29 -12.20
N ILE A 130 10.38 -5.34 -11.33
CA ILE A 130 9.11 -6.02 -11.63
C ILE A 130 8.16 -5.01 -12.31
N PRO A 131 7.83 -5.18 -13.61
CA PRO A 131 7.05 -4.18 -14.35
C PRO A 131 5.69 -3.87 -13.76
N ASP A 132 5.00 -4.91 -13.26
CA ASP A 132 3.67 -4.79 -12.64
C ASP A 132 3.71 -4.76 -11.11
N GLY A 133 4.88 -4.44 -10.53
CA GLY A 133 5.07 -4.32 -9.10
C GLY A 133 4.40 -3.08 -8.50
N LEU A 134 4.50 -2.96 -7.20
CA LEU A 134 3.94 -1.83 -6.44
C LEU A 134 4.99 -0.76 -6.13
N PHE A 135 6.22 -0.91 -6.61
CA PHE A 135 7.33 -0.01 -6.29
C PHE A 135 7.02 1.44 -6.63
N GLN A 136 6.55 1.72 -7.85
CA GLN A 136 6.28 3.09 -8.28
C GLN A 136 5.15 3.75 -7.46
N ARG A 137 4.08 3.00 -7.15
CA ARG A 137 2.99 3.50 -6.29
C ARG A 137 3.49 3.78 -4.86
N ALA A 138 4.26 2.85 -4.29
CA ALA A 138 4.76 2.98 -2.93
C ALA A 138 5.72 4.18 -2.76
N GLN A 139 6.53 4.50 -3.76
CA GLN A 139 7.47 5.62 -3.65
C GLN A 139 6.79 7.00 -3.81
N GLN A 140 5.64 7.10 -4.50
CA GLN A 140 4.93 8.37 -4.67
C GLN A 140 4.38 8.94 -3.35
N VAL A 141 4.20 8.10 -2.35
CA VAL A 141 3.62 8.50 -1.05
C VAL A 141 4.52 9.48 -0.27
N ALA A 142 5.84 9.42 -0.47
CA ALA A 142 6.82 10.29 0.19
C ALA A 142 7.70 11.04 -0.81
N ALA A 143 7.13 11.46 -1.94
CA ALA A 143 7.84 12.22 -2.95
C ALA A 143 8.04 13.69 -2.49
N PRO A 144 9.23 14.29 -2.69
CA PRO A 144 9.40 15.72 -2.49
C PRO A 144 8.43 16.51 -3.38
N ARG A 145 7.84 17.55 -2.82
CA ARG A 145 6.84 18.37 -3.48
C ARG A 145 7.51 19.45 -4.33
N LYS A 146 6.88 19.79 -5.44
CA LYS A 146 7.37 20.82 -6.35
C LYS A 146 7.48 22.20 -5.67
N ASP A 147 6.52 22.54 -4.81
CA ASP A 147 6.49 23.80 -4.05
C ASP A 147 7.67 23.95 -3.06
N TRP A 148 8.26 22.85 -2.59
CA TRP A 148 9.47 22.91 -1.76
C TRP A 148 10.71 23.38 -2.53
N TYR A 149 10.84 22.99 -3.80
CA TYR A 149 11.90 23.49 -4.68
C TYR A 149 11.65 24.93 -5.07
N GLU A 150 10.39 25.30 -5.36
CA GLU A 150 9.99 26.68 -5.68
C GLU A 150 10.19 27.62 -4.49
N ALA A 151 10.02 27.15 -3.27
CA ALA A 151 10.29 27.88 -2.03
C ALA A 151 11.78 27.91 -1.63
N GLY A 152 12.67 27.28 -2.39
CA GLY A 152 14.10 27.24 -2.13
C GLY A 152 14.52 26.38 -0.94
N LEU A 153 13.64 25.50 -0.44
CA LEU A 153 13.94 24.60 0.70
C LEU A 153 14.88 23.45 0.30
N PHE A 154 14.86 23.06 -0.95
CA PHE A 154 15.76 22.06 -1.54
C PHE A 154 16.63 22.70 -2.61
N LEU A 155 17.91 22.32 -2.66
CA LEU A 155 18.91 22.87 -3.60
C LEU A 155 18.66 22.41 -5.04
N GLY A 156 18.01 21.25 -5.23
CA GLY A 156 17.78 20.66 -6.54
C GLY A 156 19.04 20.06 -7.17
N ASN A 157 20.09 19.83 -6.38
CA ASN A 157 21.32 19.15 -6.85
C ASN A 157 21.11 17.66 -7.05
N ILE A 158 20.09 17.08 -6.40
CA ILE A 158 19.73 15.67 -6.49
C ILE A 158 18.37 15.57 -7.19
N GLU A 159 18.29 14.76 -8.22
CA GLU A 159 17.05 14.47 -8.92
C GLU A 159 15.95 14.02 -7.94
N PRO A 160 14.73 14.63 -7.96
CA PRO A 160 13.63 14.27 -7.06
C PRO A 160 13.30 12.78 -7.07
N SER A 161 13.43 12.13 -8.22
CA SER A 161 13.24 10.68 -8.36
C SER A 161 14.27 9.86 -7.56
N THR A 162 15.48 10.40 -7.36
CA THR A 162 16.52 9.76 -6.54
C THR A 162 16.23 9.92 -5.07
N ILE A 163 15.83 11.11 -4.61
CA ILE A 163 15.37 11.36 -3.24
C ILE A 163 14.22 10.39 -2.92
N MET A 164 13.20 10.33 -3.76
CA MET A 164 12.04 9.46 -3.62
C MET A 164 12.42 7.97 -3.48
N LYS A 165 13.34 7.48 -4.33
CA LYS A 165 13.85 6.10 -4.24
C LYS A 165 14.60 5.84 -2.93
N LYS A 166 15.39 6.80 -2.45
CA LYS A 166 16.15 6.68 -1.20
C LYS A 166 15.21 6.66 0.01
N VAL A 167 14.22 7.55 0.07
CA VAL A 167 13.17 7.54 1.10
C VAL A 167 12.44 6.20 1.10
N HIS A 168 12.00 5.72 -0.06
CA HIS A 168 11.33 4.43 -0.17
C HIS A 168 12.21 3.27 0.37
N ASN A 169 13.48 3.22 -0.02
CA ASN A 169 14.39 2.17 0.39
C ASN A 169 14.67 2.21 1.91
N SER A 170 14.83 3.40 2.49
CA SER A 170 15.01 3.57 3.94
C SER A 170 13.77 3.07 4.71
N ASN A 171 12.58 3.49 4.29
CA ASN A 171 11.32 3.06 4.89
C ASN A 171 11.09 1.55 4.70
N ARG A 172 11.49 0.99 3.56
CA ARG A 172 11.38 -0.45 3.30
C ARG A 172 12.20 -1.28 4.27
N LEU A 173 13.43 -0.88 4.61
CA LEU A 173 14.26 -1.58 5.58
C LEU A 173 13.61 -1.57 6.98
N GLY A 174 13.15 -0.40 7.45
CA GLY A 174 12.42 -0.30 8.71
C GLY A 174 11.15 -1.18 8.74
N ARG A 175 10.42 -1.21 7.62
CA ARG A 175 9.24 -2.06 7.48
C ARG A 175 9.57 -3.55 7.52
N ILE A 176 10.66 -3.99 6.86
CA ILE A 176 11.14 -5.38 6.92
C ILE A 176 11.47 -5.76 8.36
N ASP A 177 12.18 -4.91 9.10
CA ASP A 177 12.51 -5.15 10.51
C ASP A 177 11.25 -5.29 11.37
N TRP A 178 10.25 -4.43 11.13
CA TRP A 178 8.99 -4.48 11.87
C TRP A 178 8.17 -5.74 11.55
N VAL A 179 7.99 -6.09 10.27
CA VAL A 179 7.21 -7.29 9.88
C VAL A 179 7.89 -8.57 10.33
N SER A 180 9.21 -8.57 10.44
CA SER A 180 10.01 -9.68 10.96
C SER A 180 10.04 -9.77 12.51
N GLY A 181 9.44 -8.77 13.19
CA GLY A 181 9.38 -8.76 14.66
C GLY A 181 10.65 -8.29 15.36
N TYR A 182 11.64 -7.75 14.64
CA TYR A 182 12.88 -7.23 15.23
C TYR A 182 12.66 -5.89 15.93
N ILE A 183 11.67 -5.12 15.52
CA ILE A 183 11.30 -3.83 16.10
C ILE A 183 9.78 -3.73 16.27
N ASP A 184 9.35 -2.89 17.23
CA ASP A 184 7.95 -2.50 17.39
C ASP A 184 7.55 -1.31 16.49
N LEU A 185 6.28 -0.88 16.55
CA LEU A 185 5.78 0.24 15.74
C LEU A 185 6.39 1.59 16.13
N ASN A 186 6.74 1.80 17.40
CA ASN A 186 7.39 3.04 17.84
C ASN A 186 8.82 3.11 17.30
N GLN A 187 9.55 2.01 17.36
CA GLN A 187 10.88 1.90 16.76
C GLN A 187 10.83 2.04 15.24
N PHE A 188 9.81 1.47 14.57
CA PHE A 188 9.56 1.67 13.14
C PHE A 188 9.31 3.16 12.85
N ARG A 189 8.44 3.83 13.61
CA ARG A 189 8.16 5.27 13.48
C ARG A 189 9.45 6.08 13.51
N HIS A 190 10.29 5.83 14.52
CA HIS A 190 11.56 6.52 14.68
C HIS A 190 12.51 6.27 13.50
N LYS A 191 12.69 5.01 13.10
CA LYS A 191 13.53 4.64 11.93
C LYS A 191 13.03 5.27 10.63
N ALA A 192 11.73 5.25 10.38
CA ALA A 192 11.13 5.82 9.19
C ALA A 192 11.34 7.34 9.13
N MET A 193 11.08 8.03 10.23
CA MET A 193 11.28 9.48 10.34
C MET A 193 12.75 9.86 10.13
N MET A 194 13.68 9.20 10.85
CA MET A 194 15.11 9.44 10.68
C MET A 194 15.57 9.18 9.25
N GLY A 195 15.07 8.11 8.62
CA GLY A 195 15.41 7.77 7.25
C GLY A 195 14.97 8.84 6.25
N ILE A 196 13.78 9.41 6.41
CA ILE A 196 13.28 10.51 5.56
C ILE A 196 14.12 11.76 5.76
N LEU A 197 14.33 12.17 7.01
CA LEU A 197 15.08 13.40 7.33
C LEU A 197 16.53 13.36 6.85
N LEU A 198 17.21 12.22 7.00
CA LEU A 198 18.57 12.04 6.48
C LEU A 198 18.63 12.16 4.96
N VAL A 199 17.61 11.62 4.27
CA VAL A 199 17.54 11.76 2.81
C VAL A 199 17.23 13.20 2.42
N TYR A 200 16.31 13.88 3.11
CA TYR A 200 16.01 15.29 2.84
C TYR A 200 17.23 16.20 3.09
N ALA A 201 17.94 15.97 4.18
CA ALA A 201 19.15 16.71 4.51
C ALA A 201 20.24 16.63 3.42
N SER A 202 20.23 15.59 2.57
CA SER A 202 21.22 15.46 1.48
C SER A 202 21.07 16.49 0.36
N ASP A 203 19.89 17.14 0.25
CA ASP A 203 19.62 18.19 -0.76
C ASP A 203 18.95 19.43 -0.13
N ALA A 204 18.95 19.52 1.20
CA ALA A 204 18.39 20.66 1.93
C ALA A 204 19.22 21.93 1.73
N SER A 205 18.54 23.05 1.58
CA SER A 205 19.17 24.39 1.59
C SER A 205 19.37 24.89 3.02
N PRO A 206 20.12 26.01 3.24
CA PRO A 206 20.19 26.64 4.55
C PRO A 206 18.82 27.11 5.09
N GLU A 207 17.84 27.34 4.23
CA GLU A 207 16.47 27.76 4.55
C GLU A 207 15.57 26.61 4.99
N PHE A 208 16.07 25.37 4.95
CA PHE A 208 15.31 24.17 5.33
C PHE A 208 15.02 24.07 6.85
N HIS A 209 15.52 24.96 7.68
CA HIS A 209 15.46 24.90 9.15
C HIS A 209 14.13 25.28 9.74
#